data_d70760d37067adc4183fd2122e8aedfa
#
_entry.id   d70760d37067adc4183fd2122e8aedfa
#
_cell.length_a   1.000
_cell.length_b   1.000
_cell.length_c   1.000
_cell.angle_alpha   90.00
_cell.angle_beta   90.00
_cell.angle_gamma   90.00
#
_symmetry.space_group_name_H-M   'P 1'
#
loop_
_entity.id
_entity.type
_entity.pdbx_description
1 polymer ?
#
loop_
_entity_poly.entity_id
_entity_poly.type
_entity_poly.pdbx_seq_one_letter_code
_entity_poly.pdbx_strand_id
1 'polypeptide(L)'
;SQLYLDTLTGLANTLKYDIDKSKYGFDKMCMIQIENSNLLVSRFGQEGYHQILKEGIKCILDDNELKNNSRKFYCYALNDTTILVTAAAEVSDEEFMTFIEYLFERYHTMEFNEFPEILINRFILVQDDKELLEKGIIALKECQYLQSHFINYSEVDMSSSESLQKEQDMLNILNYALNHDGIIPYFQGIYDNENKQVAKYEALMRVRDAAGNIYVPSDFMEIAKKYHLYTRLSMIMIGKVLELFEGTGLDVALNLSAYDINYKTVNNFIIEKLSKMKDCSNFVFEILEDESFKDISMLQSFLEKVRKFKVRIAIDDFGIGYSNFISIAQIAPDFIKIDGGIVRNIKKDVIYRKVLENIVFLGKQLDAKIVAEYVEDETIQEEVEKYDIHYSQGYYFARPVPFEMINFESFSCSVKS
;
A
#
# COMPACT_ATOMS: atom_id res chain seq x y z
N SER A 1 11.68 33.33 -32.38
CA SER A 1 11.99 34.05 -31.13
C SER A 1 12.29 32.98 -30.06
N GLN A 2 13.35 33.19 -29.29
CA GLN A 2 13.78 32.25 -28.21
C GLN A 2 12.68 31.95 -27.18
N LEU A 3 11.64 32.78 -27.08
CA LEU A 3 10.51 32.62 -26.19
C LEU A 3 9.71 31.33 -26.44
N TYR A 4 9.76 30.81 -27.66
CA TYR A 4 8.97 29.65 -28.08
C TYR A 4 9.78 28.35 -28.23
N LEU A 5 11.03 28.37 -27.82
CA LEU A 5 11.89 27.19 -27.86
C LEU A 5 12.20 26.70 -26.45
N ASP A 6 12.20 25.39 -26.29
CA ASP A 6 12.77 24.73 -25.12
C ASP A 6 14.29 24.78 -25.20
N THR A 7 14.93 25.26 -24.14
CA THR A 7 16.38 25.52 -24.14
C THR A 7 17.22 24.24 -24.11
N LEU A 8 16.64 23.15 -23.60
CA LEU A 8 17.33 21.87 -23.49
C LEU A 8 17.25 21.08 -24.79
N THR A 9 16.06 20.94 -25.36
CA THR A 9 15.79 20.09 -26.50
C THR A 9 15.91 20.82 -27.85
N GLY A 10 15.77 22.13 -27.84
CA GLY A 10 15.67 22.96 -29.06
C GLY A 10 14.33 22.87 -29.80
N LEU A 11 13.40 22.05 -29.27
CA LEU A 11 12.04 21.94 -29.80
C LEU A 11 11.20 23.17 -29.47
N ALA A 12 10.10 23.35 -30.17
CA ALA A 12 9.06 24.29 -29.74
C ALA A 12 8.51 23.89 -28.37
N ASN A 13 8.25 24.86 -27.49
CA ASN A 13 7.76 24.62 -26.13
C ASN A 13 6.22 24.62 -26.06
N THR A 14 5.68 24.44 -24.86
CA THR A 14 4.23 24.41 -24.60
C THR A 14 3.50 25.69 -25.00
N LEU A 15 4.14 26.86 -24.85
CA LEU A 15 3.54 28.13 -25.33
C LEU A 15 3.32 28.13 -26.84
N LYS A 16 4.26 27.57 -27.58
CA LYS A 16 4.12 27.44 -29.03
C LYS A 16 3.08 26.40 -29.40
N TYR A 17 3.00 25.30 -28.66
CA TYR A 17 1.96 24.28 -28.82
C TYR A 17 0.56 24.88 -28.70
N ASP A 18 0.27 25.69 -27.69
CA ASP A 18 -1.06 26.29 -27.47
C ASP A 18 -1.46 27.22 -28.61
N ILE A 19 -0.50 28.02 -29.12
CA ILE A 19 -0.73 28.88 -30.29
C ILE A 19 -1.04 28.05 -31.53
N ASP A 20 -0.23 27.03 -31.78
CA ASP A 20 -0.33 26.20 -32.98
C ASP A 20 -1.58 25.31 -32.92
N LYS A 21 -1.96 24.81 -31.74
CA LYS A 21 -3.22 24.08 -31.52
C LYS A 21 -4.43 24.91 -31.96
N SER A 22 -4.47 26.15 -31.55
CA SER A 22 -5.55 27.07 -31.97
C SER A 22 -5.53 27.37 -33.46
N LYS A 23 -4.36 27.38 -34.10
CA LYS A 23 -4.18 27.70 -35.51
C LYS A 23 -4.46 26.53 -36.45
N TYR A 24 -3.99 25.32 -36.06
CA TYR A 24 -4.03 24.12 -36.91
C TYR A 24 -5.09 23.11 -36.48
N GLY A 25 -5.81 23.38 -35.37
CA GLY A 25 -6.89 22.54 -34.87
C GLY A 25 -6.45 21.15 -34.45
N PHE A 26 -5.34 21.04 -33.69
CA PHE A 26 -4.86 19.75 -33.22
C PHE A 26 -5.93 19.02 -32.40
N ASP A 27 -6.34 17.86 -32.87
CA ASP A 27 -7.34 16.97 -32.29
C ASP A 27 -6.77 15.58 -31.95
N LYS A 28 -5.48 15.38 -32.18
CA LYS A 28 -4.75 14.14 -31.88
C LYS A 28 -3.30 14.43 -31.51
N MET A 29 -2.75 13.61 -30.60
CA MET A 29 -1.35 13.68 -30.20
C MET A 29 -0.82 12.33 -29.73
N CYS A 30 0.50 12.20 -29.75
CA CYS A 30 1.24 11.16 -29.05
C CYS A 30 2.22 11.82 -28.08
N MET A 31 2.19 11.43 -26.82
CA MET A 31 3.27 11.71 -25.87
C MET A 31 4.31 10.61 -25.99
N ILE A 32 5.57 11.00 -26.16
CA ILE A 32 6.72 10.08 -26.09
C ILE A 32 7.48 10.43 -24.83
N GLN A 33 7.40 9.55 -23.83
CA GLN A 33 8.04 9.74 -22.53
C GLN A 33 9.24 8.81 -22.37
N ILE A 34 10.36 9.35 -21.90
CA ILE A 34 11.52 8.57 -21.52
C ILE A 34 11.22 7.85 -20.20
N GLU A 35 11.20 6.51 -20.25
CA GLU A 35 10.86 5.66 -19.10
C GLU A 35 11.98 5.60 -18.07
N ASN A 36 13.21 5.42 -18.51
CA ASN A 36 14.35 5.16 -17.66
C ASN A 36 15.20 6.41 -17.34
N SER A 37 14.60 7.60 -17.42
CA SER A 37 15.30 8.88 -17.16
C SER A 37 16.03 8.90 -15.81
N ASN A 38 15.39 8.44 -14.73
CA ASN A 38 16.00 8.38 -13.40
C ASN A 38 17.26 7.51 -13.33
N LEU A 39 17.24 6.36 -14.03
CA LEU A 39 18.39 5.46 -14.13
C LEU A 39 19.54 6.15 -14.89
N LEU A 40 19.23 6.81 -16.00
CA LEU A 40 20.20 7.53 -16.82
C LEU A 40 20.83 8.70 -16.05
N VAL A 41 20.02 9.48 -15.32
CA VAL A 41 20.52 10.55 -14.45
C VAL A 41 21.41 10.00 -13.34
N SER A 42 20.99 8.92 -12.69
CA SER A 42 21.78 8.28 -11.62
C SER A 42 23.14 7.79 -12.11
N ARG A 43 23.23 7.32 -13.35
CA ARG A 43 24.45 6.72 -13.92
C ARG A 43 25.37 7.72 -14.57
N PHE A 44 24.85 8.71 -15.30
CA PHE A 44 25.59 9.64 -16.11
C PHE A 44 25.55 11.10 -15.60
N GLY A 45 24.82 11.34 -14.51
CA GLY A 45 24.54 12.69 -14.04
C GLY A 45 23.59 13.46 -14.97
N GLN A 46 23.23 14.67 -14.56
CA GLN A 46 22.29 15.51 -15.29
C GLN A 46 22.80 15.89 -16.70
N GLU A 47 24.08 16.24 -16.81
CA GLU A 47 24.67 16.62 -18.12
C GLU A 47 24.71 15.45 -19.09
N GLY A 48 25.11 14.25 -18.64
CA GLY A 48 25.12 13.06 -19.47
C GLY A 48 23.72 12.66 -19.93
N TYR A 49 22.73 12.73 -19.03
CA TYR A 49 21.33 12.52 -19.39
C TYR A 49 20.86 13.51 -20.46
N HIS A 50 21.18 14.80 -20.33
CA HIS A 50 20.82 15.81 -21.31
C HIS A 50 21.44 15.56 -22.71
N GLN A 51 22.64 14.99 -22.76
CA GLN A 51 23.25 14.59 -24.04
C GLN A 51 22.50 13.43 -24.67
N ILE A 52 22.19 12.38 -23.90
CA ILE A 52 21.41 11.24 -24.37
C ILE A 52 20.04 11.69 -24.88
N LEU A 53 19.35 12.56 -24.12
CA LEU A 53 18.08 13.14 -24.53
C LEU A 53 18.16 13.87 -25.86
N LYS A 54 19.17 14.73 -26.05
CA LYS A 54 19.37 15.46 -27.31
C LYS A 54 19.62 14.53 -28.48
N GLU A 55 20.44 13.51 -28.31
CA GLU A 55 20.70 12.51 -29.37
C GLU A 55 19.41 11.74 -29.70
N GLY A 56 18.64 11.29 -28.69
CA GLY A 56 17.38 10.61 -28.91
C GLY A 56 16.35 11.46 -29.65
N ILE A 57 16.15 12.70 -29.22
CA ILE A 57 15.26 13.64 -29.91
C ILE A 57 15.71 13.90 -31.34
N LYS A 58 17.01 14.08 -31.55
CA LYS A 58 17.58 14.29 -32.89
C LYS A 58 17.31 13.12 -33.80
N CYS A 59 17.45 11.86 -33.32
CA CYS A 59 17.13 10.69 -34.11
C CYS A 59 15.66 10.67 -34.58
N ILE A 60 14.72 11.03 -33.70
CA ILE A 60 13.29 11.11 -34.01
C ILE A 60 13.03 12.25 -35.02
N LEU A 61 13.60 13.43 -34.81
CA LEU A 61 13.41 14.60 -35.69
C LEU A 61 14.09 14.44 -37.03
N ASP A 62 15.17 13.66 -37.10
CA ASP A 62 15.90 13.38 -38.35
C ASP A 62 15.26 12.24 -39.14
N ASP A 63 14.20 11.60 -38.63
CA ASP A 63 13.45 10.57 -39.34
C ASP A 63 12.90 11.12 -40.66
N ASN A 64 13.06 10.33 -41.72
CA ASN A 64 12.67 10.75 -43.06
C ASN A 64 11.15 10.93 -43.22
N GLU A 65 10.35 10.08 -42.58
CA GLU A 65 8.89 10.19 -42.64
C GLU A 65 8.40 11.43 -41.91
N LEU A 66 9.01 11.77 -40.76
CA LEU A 66 8.67 12.99 -40.04
C LEU A 66 9.07 14.24 -40.85
N LYS A 67 10.26 14.26 -41.46
CA LYS A 67 10.73 15.38 -42.28
C LYS A 67 9.88 15.57 -43.54
N ASN A 68 9.56 14.50 -44.23
CA ASN A 68 8.73 14.55 -45.44
C ASN A 68 7.29 15.02 -45.15
N ASN A 69 6.81 14.77 -43.96
CA ASN A 69 5.48 15.15 -43.50
C ASN A 69 5.48 16.36 -42.53
N SER A 70 6.51 17.19 -42.54
CA SER A 70 6.68 18.33 -41.62
C SER A 70 5.57 19.40 -41.69
N ARG A 71 4.69 19.36 -42.66
CA ARG A 71 3.49 20.20 -42.74
C ARG A 71 2.27 19.56 -42.10
N LYS A 72 2.32 18.24 -41.82
CA LYS A 72 1.22 17.46 -41.23
C LYS A 72 1.50 17.17 -39.74
N PHE A 73 2.73 16.90 -39.38
CA PHE A 73 3.15 16.53 -38.03
C PHE A 73 4.05 17.55 -37.38
N TYR A 74 3.82 17.83 -36.12
CA TYR A 74 4.50 18.87 -35.33
C TYR A 74 5.02 18.26 -34.04
N CYS A 75 6.22 18.69 -33.62
CA CYS A 75 6.87 18.22 -32.39
C CYS A 75 7.09 19.35 -31.39
N TYR A 76 6.80 19.09 -30.10
CA TYR A 76 6.95 20.03 -29.00
C TYR A 76 7.62 19.35 -27.80
N ALA A 77 8.37 20.12 -27.03
CA ALA A 77 8.83 19.68 -25.70
C ALA A 77 7.76 20.02 -24.67
N LEU A 78 7.28 19.03 -23.93
CA LEU A 78 6.40 19.22 -22.79
C LEU A 78 7.23 19.50 -21.52
N ASN A 79 8.28 18.72 -21.31
CA ASN A 79 9.26 18.85 -20.24
C ASN A 79 10.55 18.09 -20.63
N ASP A 80 11.49 17.94 -19.68
CA ASP A 80 12.78 17.28 -19.85
C ASP A 80 12.73 15.74 -20.05
N THR A 81 11.56 15.14 -19.96
CA THR A 81 11.37 13.70 -20.15
C THR A 81 10.32 13.36 -21.22
N THR A 82 9.58 14.35 -21.71
CA THR A 82 8.40 14.09 -22.56
C THR A 82 8.34 15.03 -23.74
N ILE A 83 8.24 14.49 -24.94
CA ILE A 83 7.94 15.24 -26.15
C ILE A 83 6.53 14.91 -26.66
N LEU A 84 5.94 15.85 -27.37
CA LEU A 84 4.64 15.68 -28.02
C LEU A 84 4.84 15.62 -29.53
N VAL A 85 4.21 14.65 -30.17
CA VAL A 85 3.97 14.61 -31.61
C VAL A 85 2.50 14.82 -31.85
N THR A 86 2.12 15.77 -32.67
CA THR A 86 0.71 16.11 -32.96
C THR A 86 0.52 16.29 -34.45
N ALA A 87 -0.74 16.24 -34.91
CA ALA A 87 -1.08 16.37 -36.31
C ALA A 87 -2.08 17.51 -36.54
N ALA A 88 -2.00 18.12 -37.71
CA ALA A 88 -3.05 19.06 -38.19
C ALA A 88 -4.39 18.32 -38.34
N ALA A 89 -5.51 19.04 -38.21
CA ALA A 89 -6.85 18.47 -38.23
C ALA A 89 -7.22 17.74 -39.53
N GLU A 90 -6.54 18.06 -40.65
CA GLU A 90 -6.74 17.38 -41.93
C GLU A 90 -6.14 15.94 -41.99
N VAL A 91 -5.30 15.56 -41.05
CA VAL A 91 -4.73 14.21 -40.94
C VAL A 91 -5.78 13.31 -40.34
N SER A 92 -6.09 12.18 -40.96
CA SER A 92 -7.05 11.22 -40.41
C SER A 92 -6.46 10.50 -39.20
N ASP A 93 -7.33 9.94 -38.34
CA ASP A 93 -6.93 9.18 -37.18
C ASP A 93 -6.13 7.93 -37.56
N GLU A 94 -6.52 7.26 -38.65
CA GLU A 94 -5.82 6.10 -39.17
C GLU A 94 -4.41 6.45 -39.70
N GLU A 95 -4.28 7.57 -40.41
CA GLU A 95 -3.00 8.08 -40.90
C GLU A 95 -2.07 8.42 -39.72
N PHE A 96 -2.61 9.08 -38.70
CA PHE A 96 -1.85 9.43 -37.51
C PHE A 96 -1.43 8.19 -36.71
N MET A 97 -2.35 7.24 -36.49
CA MET A 97 -2.08 5.97 -35.81
C MET A 97 -0.95 5.23 -36.50
N THR A 98 -1.05 5.02 -37.82
CA THR A 98 -0.03 4.33 -38.61
C THR A 98 1.34 5.00 -38.50
N PHE A 99 1.35 6.34 -38.49
CA PHE A 99 2.61 7.08 -38.32
C PHE A 99 3.20 6.91 -36.92
N ILE A 100 2.38 6.92 -35.86
CA ILE A 100 2.85 6.71 -34.49
C ILE A 100 3.34 5.27 -34.26
N GLU A 101 2.63 4.27 -34.81
CA GLU A 101 3.10 2.87 -34.78
C GLU A 101 4.48 2.71 -35.47
N TYR A 102 4.66 3.36 -36.62
CA TYR A 102 5.95 3.41 -37.31
C TYR A 102 7.06 4.02 -36.42
N LEU A 103 6.77 5.13 -35.71
CA LEU A 103 7.74 5.73 -34.80
C LEU A 103 7.99 4.81 -33.59
N PHE A 104 6.97 4.15 -33.07
CA PHE A 104 7.10 3.23 -31.95
C PHE A 104 8.02 2.05 -32.28
N GLU A 105 7.78 1.38 -33.43
CA GLU A 105 8.63 0.25 -33.85
C GLU A 105 10.10 0.62 -33.95
N ARG A 106 10.43 1.86 -34.30
CA ARG A 106 11.81 2.33 -34.49
C ARG A 106 12.44 2.92 -33.25
N TYR A 107 11.66 3.54 -32.37
CA TYR A 107 12.18 4.44 -31.34
C TYR A 107 11.73 4.09 -29.93
N HIS A 108 10.99 3.01 -29.69
CA HIS A 108 10.63 2.62 -28.32
C HIS A 108 11.87 2.20 -27.49
N THR A 109 12.89 1.67 -28.15
CA THR A 109 14.24 1.46 -27.59
C THR A 109 15.27 2.04 -28.52
N MET A 110 16.25 2.76 -27.97
CA MET A 110 17.29 3.43 -28.74
C MET A 110 18.66 3.13 -28.13
N GLU A 111 19.61 2.70 -28.96
CA GLU A 111 21.01 2.47 -28.60
C GLU A 111 21.89 3.55 -29.23
N PHE A 112 22.88 4.00 -28.51
CA PHE A 112 23.84 5.01 -28.97
C PHE A 112 25.25 4.50 -28.85
N ASN A 113 26.07 4.72 -29.88
CA ASN A 113 27.46 4.25 -29.90
C ASN A 113 28.35 4.85 -28.79
N GLU A 114 27.99 6.03 -28.32
CA GLU A 114 28.75 6.77 -27.30
C GLU A 114 28.30 6.46 -25.87
N PHE A 115 27.12 5.85 -25.70
CA PHE A 115 26.52 5.52 -24.41
C PHE A 115 26.18 4.04 -24.33
N PRO A 116 26.64 3.33 -23.28
CA PRO A 116 26.40 1.87 -23.16
C PRO A 116 24.97 1.52 -22.71
N GLU A 117 24.09 2.50 -22.54
CA GLU A 117 22.74 2.31 -22.05
C GLU A 117 21.71 2.52 -23.15
N ILE A 118 20.61 1.78 -23.04
CA ILE A 118 19.45 1.89 -23.92
C ILE A 118 18.51 2.98 -23.40
N LEU A 119 18.12 3.90 -24.27
CA LEU A 119 17.03 4.83 -24.01
C LEU A 119 15.70 4.11 -24.27
N ILE A 120 14.82 4.06 -23.29
CA ILE A 120 13.50 3.42 -23.38
C ILE A 120 12.43 4.49 -23.38
N ASN A 121 11.56 4.46 -24.39
CA ASN A 121 10.47 5.40 -24.56
C ASN A 121 9.11 4.72 -24.47
N ARG A 122 8.16 5.38 -23.82
CA ARG A 122 6.72 5.07 -23.84
C ARG A 122 6.01 5.96 -24.81
N PHE A 123 5.08 5.38 -25.55
CA PHE A 123 4.25 6.07 -26.52
C PHE A 123 2.80 6.05 -26.05
N ILE A 124 2.21 7.23 -25.87
CA ILE A 124 0.86 7.41 -25.39
C ILE A 124 0.08 8.15 -26.46
N LEU A 125 -0.81 7.44 -27.17
CA LEU A 125 -1.61 7.96 -28.24
C LEU A 125 -2.97 8.46 -27.72
N VAL A 126 -3.36 9.68 -28.12
CA VAL A 126 -4.68 10.27 -27.85
C VAL A 126 -5.23 10.81 -29.15
N GLN A 127 -6.42 10.33 -29.53
CA GLN A 127 -7.17 10.76 -30.70
C GLN A 127 -8.54 11.23 -30.22
N ASP A 128 -8.62 12.50 -29.85
CA ASP A 128 -9.85 13.11 -29.32
C ASP A 128 -9.77 14.64 -29.53
N ASP A 129 -10.89 15.27 -29.80
CA ASP A 129 -10.94 16.70 -30.08
C ASP A 129 -10.80 17.61 -28.85
N LYS A 130 -10.86 17.03 -27.64
CA LYS A 130 -10.83 17.78 -26.37
C LYS A 130 -9.83 17.22 -25.37
N GLU A 131 -9.25 18.11 -24.58
CA GLU A 131 -8.46 17.75 -23.40
C GLU A 131 -7.28 16.79 -23.68
N LEU A 132 -6.64 16.93 -24.84
CA LEU A 132 -5.57 16.02 -25.29
C LEU A 132 -4.50 15.78 -24.24
N LEU A 133 -3.98 16.85 -23.62
CA LEU A 133 -2.91 16.74 -22.62
C LEU A 133 -3.39 16.01 -21.35
N GLU A 134 -4.61 16.32 -20.88
CA GLU A 134 -5.19 15.67 -19.70
C GLU A 134 -5.42 14.18 -19.94
N LYS A 135 -6.00 13.83 -21.08
CA LYS A 135 -6.18 12.42 -21.50
C LYS A 135 -4.86 11.71 -21.69
N GLY A 136 -3.86 12.39 -22.24
CA GLY A 136 -2.50 11.85 -22.35
C GLY A 136 -1.87 11.55 -21.00
N ILE A 137 -2.04 12.42 -20.01
CA ILE A 137 -1.54 12.20 -18.64
C ILE A 137 -2.25 11.00 -17.98
N ILE A 138 -3.56 10.86 -18.18
CA ILE A 138 -4.32 9.70 -17.68
C ILE A 138 -3.79 8.40 -18.31
N ALA A 139 -3.68 8.38 -19.63
CA ALA A 139 -3.17 7.21 -20.36
C ALA A 139 -1.70 6.89 -20.02
N LEU A 140 -0.89 7.90 -19.74
CA LEU A 140 0.50 7.69 -19.28
C LEU A 140 0.56 6.96 -17.94
N LYS A 141 -0.28 7.34 -16.98
CA LYS A 141 -0.35 6.66 -15.69
C LYS A 141 -0.78 5.20 -15.85
N GLU A 142 -1.76 4.94 -16.70
CA GLU A 142 -2.20 3.58 -17.00
C GLU A 142 -1.10 2.77 -17.68
N CYS A 143 -0.41 3.34 -18.66
CA CYS A 143 0.72 2.73 -19.34
C CYS A 143 1.84 2.35 -18.35
N GLN A 144 2.11 3.22 -17.37
CA GLN A 144 3.07 2.96 -16.29
C GLN A 144 2.62 1.83 -15.36
N TYR A 145 1.33 1.81 -15.00
CA TYR A 145 0.73 0.76 -14.16
C TYR A 145 0.79 -0.61 -14.85
N LEU A 146 0.44 -0.67 -16.13
CA LEU A 146 0.49 -1.90 -16.93
C LEU A 146 1.91 -2.31 -17.33
N GLN A 147 2.92 -1.49 -17.03
CA GLN A 147 4.30 -1.67 -17.49
C GLN A 147 4.40 -1.82 -19.03
N SER A 148 3.51 -1.17 -19.75
CA SER A 148 3.48 -1.16 -21.21
C SER A 148 4.38 -0.06 -21.77
N HIS A 149 4.83 -0.21 -23.01
CA HIS A 149 5.56 0.82 -23.74
C HIS A 149 4.70 1.57 -24.77
N PHE A 150 3.49 1.10 -25.01
CA PHE A 150 2.51 1.74 -25.89
C PHE A 150 1.10 1.60 -25.30
N ILE A 151 0.32 2.66 -25.37
CA ILE A 151 -1.11 2.67 -25.05
C ILE A 151 -1.86 3.66 -25.93
N ASN A 152 -3.05 3.28 -26.37
CA ASN A 152 -4.02 4.21 -26.94
C ASN A 152 -5.03 4.61 -25.86
N TYR A 153 -5.32 5.90 -25.69
CA TYR A 153 -6.28 6.38 -24.70
C TYR A 153 -7.66 5.72 -24.83
N SER A 154 -8.07 5.35 -26.05
CA SER A 154 -9.32 4.61 -26.27
C SER A 154 -9.36 3.23 -25.60
N GLU A 155 -8.20 2.67 -25.24
CA GLU A 155 -8.04 1.38 -24.58
C GLU A 155 -7.94 1.54 -23.05
N VAL A 156 -7.85 2.78 -22.55
CA VAL A 156 -7.77 3.07 -21.12
C VAL A 156 -9.11 2.71 -20.49
N ASP A 157 -9.08 1.77 -19.58
CA ASP A 157 -10.25 1.46 -18.78
C ASP A 157 -10.54 2.65 -17.84
N MET A 158 -11.70 3.30 -18.06
CA MET A 158 -12.14 4.44 -17.23
C MET A 158 -12.31 4.06 -15.76
N SER A 159 -12.40 2.77 -15.43
CA SER A 159 -12.34 2.28 -14.05
C SER A 159 -11.00 2.58 -13.38
N SER A 160 -9.92 2.68 -14.14
CA SER A 160 -8.60 3.07 -13.62
C SER A 160 -8.53 4.54 -13.23
N SER A 161 -9.21 5.43 -13.95
CA SER A 161 -9.31 6.85 -13.57
C SER A 161 -10.12 7.04 -12.29
N GLU A 162 -11.18 6.26 -12.09
CA GLU A 162 -11.92 6.21 -10.81
C GLU A 162 -11.06 5.63 -9.68
N SER A 163 -10.24 4.63 -9.96
CA SER A 163 -9.31 4.05 -9.00
C SER A 163 -8.26 5.07 -8.55
N LEU A 164 -7.67 5.83 -9.48
CA LEU A 164 -6.73 6.91 -9.17
C LEU A 164 -7.38 8.04 -8.37
N GLN A 165 -8.63 8.40 -8.68
CA GLN A 165 -9.37 9.39 -7.93
C GLN A 165 -9.64 8.90 -6.50
N LYS A 166 -10.09 7.66 -6.33
CA LYS A 166 -10.29 7.04 -5.00
C LYS A 166 -8.99 6.98 -4.19
N GLU A 167 -7.87 6.67 -4.84
CA GLU A 167 -6.55 6.68 -4.20
C GLU A 167 -6.17 8.09 -3.74
N GLN A 168 -6.38 9.12 -4.57
CA GLN A 168 -6.10 10.51 -4.21
C GLN A 168 -7.03 10.99 -3.08
N ASP A 169 -8.30 10.64 -3.12
CA ASP A 169 -9.27 10.98 -2.10
C ASP A 169 -8.87 10.35 -0.75
N MET A 170 -8.48 9.07 -0.76
CA MET A 170 -8.01 8.40 0.44
C MET A 170 -6.70 9.01 0.96
N LEU A 171 -5.78 9.42 0.09
CA LEU A 171 -4.55 10.10 0.50
C LEU A 171 -4.86 11.45 1.19
N ASN A 172 -5.85 12.20 0.68
CA ASN A 172 -6.32 13.43 1.30
C ASN A 172 -6.94 13.18 2.68
N ILE A 173 -7.74 12.11 2.82
CA ILE A 173 -8.32 11.66 4.09
C ILE A 173 -7.23 11.31 5.10
N LEU A 174 -6.21 10.53 4.69
CA LEU A 174 -5.08 10.16 5.54
C LEU A 174 -4.29 11.38 6.01
N ASN A 175 -4.00 12.33 5.11
CA ASN A 175 -3.30 13.57 5.45
C ASN A 175 -4.12 14.43 6.41
N TYR A 176 -5.43 14.53 6.20
CA TYR A 176 -6.32 15.22 7.14
C TYR A 176 -6.27 14.54 8.51
N ALA A 177 -6.49 13.24 8.59
CA ALA A 177 -6.51 12.47 9.83
C ALA A 177 -5.21 12.56 10.62
N LEU A 178 -4.06 12.54 9.94
CA LEU A 178 -2.73 12.71 10.56
C LEU A 178 -2.54 14.08 11.21
N ASN A 179 -3.21 15.12 10.72
CA ASN A 179 -3.06 16.49 11.20
C ASN A 179 -4.18 16.94 12.15
N HIS A 180 -5.29 16.18 12.25
CA HIS A 180 -6.49 16.59 13.01
C HIS A 180 -6.99 15.49 13.97
N ASP A 181 -6.06 14.71 14.52
CA ASP A 181 -6.38 13.64 15.49
C ASP A 181 -7.41 12.61 14.98
N GLY A 182 -7.36 12.34 13.66
CA GLY A 182 -8.28 11.43 12.98
C GLY A 182 -7.85 9.95 13.03
N ILE A 183 -6.71 9.62 13.62
CA ILE A 183 -6.31 8.23 13.84
C ILE A 183 -6.89 7.75 15.15
N ILE A 184 -7.84 6.81 15.10
CA ILE A 184 -8.67 6.43 16.25
C ILE A 184 -8.54 4.93 16.49
N PRO A 185 -8.20 4.49 17.71
CA PRO A 185 -8.31 3.08 18.09
C PRO A 185 -9.77 2.71 18.36
N TYR A 186 -10.22 1.62 17.76
CA TYR A 186 -11.40 0.87 18.13
C TYR A 186 -10.98 -0.41 18.83
N PHE A 187 -11.84 -0.99 19.65
CA PHE A 187 -11.52 -2.11 20.49
C PHE A 187 -12.56 -3.21 20.32
N GLN A 188 -12.10 -4.40 19.98
CA GLN A 188 -12.95 -5.59 19.88
C GLN A 188 -12.70 -6.51 21.05
N GLY A 189 -13.75 -6.91 21.74
CA GLY A 189 -13.67 -7.83 22.87
C GLY A 189 -13.26 -9.24 22.44
N ILE A 190 -12.34 -9.83 23.19
CA ILE A 190 -11.92 -11.23 23.10
C ILE A 190 -12.51 -11.97 24.29
N TYR A 191 -13.34 -12.96 24.00
CA TYR A 191 -14.16 -13.70 24.95
C TYR A 191 -13.39 -14.88 25.52
N ASP A 192 -13.43 -15.02 26.85
CA ASP A 192 -12.86 -16.16 27.58
C ASP A 192 -13.88 -17.31 27.58
N ASN A 193 -13.54 -18.43 26.97
CA ASN A 193 -14.41 -19.57 26.81
C ASN A 193 -14.69 -20.31 28.13
N GLU A 194 -13.80 -20.22 29.10
CA GLU A 194 -13.98 -20.82 30.44
C GLU A 194 -14.84 -19.93 31.33
N ASN A 195 -14.48 -18.65 31.47
CA ASN A 195 -15.13 -17.69 32.36
C ASN A 195 -16.39 -17.06 31.75
N LYS A 196 -16.66 -17.31 30.46
CA LYS A 196 -17.86 -16.86 29.73
C LYS A 196 -18.07 -15.33 29.79
N GLN A 197 -16.99 -14.57 29.67
CA GLN A 197 -16.98 -13.11 29.64
C GLN A 197 -15.86 -12.56 28.76
N VAL A 198 -15.95 -11.28 28.40
CA VAL A 198 -14.83 -10.60 27.70
C VAL A 198 -13.65 -10.50 28.66
N ALA A 199 -12.47 -10.97 28.25
CA ALA A 199 -11.27 -11.00 29.09
C ALA A 199 -10.22 -9.97 28.65
N LYS A 200 -10.21 -9.61 27.40
CA LYS A 200 -9.22 -8.68 26.80
C LYS A 200 -9.80 -8.02 25.56
N TYR A 201 -9.07 -7.08 25.00
CA TYR A 201 -9.47 -6.36 23.80
C TYR A 201 -8.37 -6.40 22.75
N GLU A 202 -8.74 -6.40 21.47
CA GLU A 202 -7.83 -6.09 20.37
C GLU A 202 -8.06 -4.66 19.90
N ALA A 203 -6.98 -3.90 19.76
CA ALA A 203 -6.99 -2.53 19.26
C ALA A 203 -6.88 -2.51 17.73
N LEU A 204 -7.90 -2.00 17.08
CA LEU A 204 -8.07 -1.96 15.64
C LEU A 204 -8.06 -0.52 15.15
N MET A 205 -7.10 -0.17 14.30
CA MET A 205 -6.98 1.18 13.76
C MET A 205 -8.20 1.57 12.94
N ARG A 206 -8.64 2.81 13.11
CA ARG A 206 -9.65 3.48 12.26
C ARG A 206 -9.12 4.85 11.86
N VAL A 207 -9.54 5.30 10.70
CA VAL A 207 -9.27 6.64 10.19
C VAL A 207 -10.58 7.40 10.12
N ARG A 208 -10.62 8.63 10.65
CA ARG A 208 -11.78 9.52 10.60
C ARG A 208 -11.47 10.72 9.71
N ASP A 209 -12.35 10.99 8.73
CA ASP A 209 -12.26 12.17 7.87
C ASP A 209 -12.85 13.43 8.50
N ALA A 210 -12.82 14.54 7.75
CA ALA A 210 -13.38 15.83 8.17
C ALA A 210 -14.90 15.82 8.37
N ALA A 211 -15.61 14.91 7.70
CA ALA A 211 -17.05 14.75 7.79
C ALA A 211 -17.46 13.82 8.94
N GLY A 212 -16.49 13.14 9.58
CA GLY A 212 -16.74 12.17 10.66
C GLY A 212 -16.92 10.73 10.17
N ASN A 213 -16.74 10.44 8.88
CA ASN A 213 -16.80 9.07 8.38
C ASN A 213 -15.61 8.26 8.88
N ILE A 214 -15.85 6.98 9.17
CA ILE A 214 -14.85 6.06 9.72
C ILE A 214 -14.45 5.05 8.65
N TYR A 215 -13.15 4.94 8.41
CA TYR A 215 -12.52 4.01 7.46
C TYR A 215 -11.81 2.88 8.21
N VAL A 216 -11.90 1.66 7.67
CA VAL A 216 -11.24 0.46 8.21
C VAL A 216 -9.90 0.22 7.51
N PRO A 217 -8.99 -0.60 8.08
CA PRO A 217 -7.67 -0.83 7.50
C PRO A 217 -7.67 -1.28 6.04
N SER A 218 -8.63 -2.09 5.61
CA SER A 218 -8.79 -2.52 4.21
C SER A 218 -8.99 -1.36 3.22
N ASP A 219 -9.50 -0.23 3.68
CA ASP A 219 -9.76 0.93 2.81
C ASP A 219 -8.51 1.77 2.56
N PHE A 220 -7.56 1.81 3.51
CA PHE A 220 -6.46 2.78 3.48
C PHE A 220 -5.05 2.20 3.63
N MET A 221 -4.88 0.97 4.10
CA MET A 221 -3.57 0.43 4.50
C MET A 221 -2.58 0.34 3.33
N GLU A 222 -3.05 -0.11 2.15
CA GLU A 222 -2.21 -0.18 0.95
C GLU A 222 -1.72 1.22 0.53
N ILE A 223 -2.62 2.20 0.55
CA ILE A 223 -2.31 3.59 0.21
C ILE A 223 -1.34 4.18 1.23
N ALA A 224 -1.56 3.92 2.52
CA ALA A 224 -0.66 4.36 3.57
C ALA A 224 0.75 3.80 3.42
N LYS A 225 0.89 2.52 3.06
CA LYS A 225 2.19 1.89 2.77
C LYS A 225 2.83 2.46 1.51
N LYS A 226 2.08 2.58 0.42
CA LYS A 226 2.53 3.12 -0.88
C LYS A 226 3.11 4.54 -0.76
N TYR A 227 2.47 5.40 0.05
CA TYR A 227 2.88 6.80 0.23
C TYR A 227 3.70 7.05 1.51
N HIS A 228 4.25 5.99 2.11
CA HIS A 228 5.12 6.06 3.29
C HIS A 228 4.49 6.75 4.53
N LEU A 229 3.15 6.73 4.63
CA LEU A 229 2.42 7.28 5.77
C LEU A 229 2.26 6.28 6.91
N TYR A 230 2.41 4.98 6.63
CA TYR A 230 2.16 3.88 7.57
C TYR A 230 2.89 4.06 8.90
N THR A 231 4.17 4.41 8.87
CA THR A 231 4.98 4.62 10.08
C THR A 231 4.38 5.66 11.03
N ARG A 232 3.87 6.78 10.49
CA ARG A 232 3.22 7.82 11.31
C ARG A 232 1.90 7.34 11.88
N LEU A 233 1.09 6.64 11.09
CA LEU A 233 -0.17 6.05 11.53
C LEU A 233 0.05 5.08 12.68
N SER A 234 1.01 4.15 12.51
CA SER A 234 1.37 3.15 13.51
C SER A 234 1.85 3.77 14.82
N MET A 235 2.77 4.74 14.77
CA MET A 235 3.25 5.43 15.97
C MET A 235 2.13 6.14 16.75
N ILE A 236 1.20 6.81 16.04
CA ILE A 236 0.04 7.46 16.67
C ILE A 236 -0.86 6.41 17.32
N MET A 237 -1.17 5.33 16.59
CA MET A 237 -2.02 4.25 17.08
C MET A 237 -1.42 3.60 18.33
N ILE A 238 -0.16 3.19 18.28
CA ILE A 238 0.57 2.58 19.40
C ILE A 238 0.57 3.54 20.60
N GLY A 239 0.94 4.81 20.39
CA GLY A 239 0.97 5.81 21.47
C GLY A 239 -0.39 5.96 22.16
N LYS A 240 -1.46 6.09 21.39
CA LYS A 240 -2.83 6.23 21.92
C LYS A 240 -3.26 5.00 22.73
N VAL A 241 -3.05 3.80 22.20
CA VAL A 241 -3.48 2.58 22.89
C VAL A 241 -2.71 2.37 24.18
N LEU A 242 -1.39 2.60 24.18
CA LEU A 242 -0.58 2.52 25.39
C LEU A 242 -1.09 3.50 26.45
N GLU A 243 -1.37 4.76 26.09
CA GLU A 243 -1.88 5.78 27.01
C GLU A 243 -3.29 5.47 27.51
N LEU A 244 -4.19 4.98 26.66
CA LEU A 244 -5.57 4.65 27.06
C LEU A 244 -5.65 3.48 28.04
N PHE A 245 -4.78 2.48 27.92
CA PHE A 245 -4.83 1.27 28.73
C PHE A 245 -3.85 1.29 29.93
N GLU A 246 -3.00 2.31 30.04
CA GLU A 246 -2.13 2.44 31.19
C GLU A 246 -2.93 2.52 32.49
N GLY A 247 -2.68 1.60 33.42
CA GLY A 247 -3.32 1.58 34.74
C GLY A 247 -4.79 1.15 34.76
N THR A 248 -5.38 0.75 33.64
CA THR A 248 -6.78 0.27 33.62
C THR A 248 -6.94 -1.15 34.17
N GLY A 249 -5.87 -1.94 34.15
CA GLY A 249 -5.91 -3.37 34.50
C GLY A 249 -6.57 -4.25 33.44
N LEU A 250 -6.96 -3.69 32.29
CA LEU A 250 -7.52 -4.44 31.16
C LEU A 250 -6.43 -4.82 30.16
N ASP A 251 -6.47 -6.06 29.74
CA ASP A 251 -5.57 -6.55 28.69
C ASP A 251 -5.94 -6.00 27.31
N VAL A 252 -4.94 -5.53 26.58
CA VAL A 252 -5.12 -5.07 25.20
C VAL A 252 -4.03 -5.58 24.28
N ALA A 253 -4.44 -6.04 23.12
CA ALA A 253 -3.58 -6.48 22.04
C ALA A 253 -3.43 -5.38 20.97
N LEU A 254 -2.22 -5.24 20.42
CA LEU A 254 -1.86 -4.32 19.36
C LEU A 254 -1.15 -5.04 18.23
N ASN A 255 -1.61 -4.83 17.01
CA ASN A 255 -0.97 -5.32 15.81
C ASN A 255 0.35 -4.57 15.54
N LEU A 256 1.44 -5.31 15.36
CA LEU A 256 2.73 -4.80 14.90
C LEU A 256 3.14 -5.49 13.60
N SER A 257 3.47 -4.70 12.61
CA SER A 257 4.02 -5.22 11.35
C SER A 257 5.54 -5.36 11.39
N ALA A 258 6.10 -6.07 10.41
CA ALA A 258 7.54 -6.12 10.20
C ALA A 258 8.14 -4.71 9.98
N TYR A 259 7.38 -3.76 9.42
CA TYR A 259 7.80 -2.35 9.33
C TYR A 259 8.04 -1.73 10.71
N ASP A 260 7.13 -1.97 11.66
CA ASP A 260 7.23 -1.40 13.02
C ASP A 260 8.44 -1.95 13.76
N ILE A 261 8.74 -3.22 13.56
CA ILE A 261 9.86 -3.93 14.20
C ILE A 261 11.19 -3.53 13.57
N ASN A 262 11.26 -3.44 12.25
CA ASN A 262 12.51 -3.22 11.51
C ASN A 262 12.88 -1.72 11.43
N TYR A 263 11.91 -0.81 11.49
CA TYR A 263 12.19 0.62 11.50
C TYR A 263 12.67 1.09 12.87
N LYS A 264 13.94 1.45 12.93
CA LYS A 264 14.62 1.87 14.17
C LYS A 264 13.87 2.98 14.92
N THR A 265 13.22 3.89 14.19
CA THR A 265 12.45 4.99 14.77
C THR A 265 11.23 4.48 15.53
N VAL A 266 10.46 3.53 14.95
CA VAL A 266 9.27 2.95 15.60
C VAL A 266 9.68 2.07 16.77
N ASN A 267 10.69 1.22 16.57
CA ASN A 267 11.24 0.36 17.61
C ASN A 267 11.67 1.17 18.83
N ASN A 268 12.45 2.24 18.63
CA ASN A 268 12.88 3.11 19.71
C ASN A 268 11.69 3.83 20.38
N PHE A 269 10.72 4.26 19.62
CA PHE A 269 9.50 4.89 20.14
C PHE A 269 8.73 3.94 21.06
N ILE A 270 8.52 2.69 20.64
CA ILE A 270 7.85 1.66 21.46
C ILE A 270 8.61 1.45 22.76
N ILE A 271 9.93 1.21 22.71
CA ILE A 271 10.77 0.98 23.88
C ILE A 271 10.75 2.19 24.82
N GLU A 272 10.84 3.41 24.28
CA GLU A 272 10.76 4.64 25.08
C GLU A 272 9.42 4.77 25.81
N LYS A 273 8.30 4.53 25.12
CA LYS A 273 6.96 4.58 25.74
C LYS A 273 6.85 3.53 26.86
N LEU A 274 7.20 2.27 26.60
CA LEU A 274 7.14 1.20 27.59
C LEU A 274 8.05 1.50 28.81
N SER A 275 9.22 2.09 28.61
CA SER A 275 10.15 2.41 29.71
C SER A 275 9.63 3.47 30.67
N LYS A 276 8.66 4.29 30.27
CA LYS A 276 8.05 5.32 31.11
C LYS A 276 6.84 4.83 31.90
N MET A 277 6.32 3.65 31.56
CA MET A 277 5.13 3.07 32.19
C MET A 277 5.53 2.26 33.42
N LYS A 278 4.64 2.21 34.42
CA LYS A 278 4.86 1.47 35.67
C LYS A 278 4.70 -0.04 35.50
N ASP A 279 3.73 -0.44 34.71
CA ASP A 279 3.44 -1.84 34.40
C ASP A 279 2.95 -1.94 32.96
N CYS A 280 3.53 -2.87 32.21
CA CYS A 280 3.15 -3.15 30.82
C CYS A 280 2.65 -4.59 30.64
N SER A 281 2.35 -5.30 31.72
CA SER A 281 1.94 -6.71 31.66
C SER A 281 0.56 -6.93 31.03
N ASN A 282 -0.23 -5.87 30.91
CA ASN A 282 -1.53 -5.88 30.26
C ASN A 282 -1.47 -5.69 28.74
N PHE A 283 -0.28 -5.43 28.15
CA PHE A 283 -0.12 -5.29 26.72
C PHE A 283 0.27 -6.60 26.06
N VAL A 284 -0.30 -6.86 24.89
CA VAL A 284 0.03 -7.97 24.00
C VAL A 284 0.41 -7.39 22.64
N PHE A 285 1.55 -7.75 22.09
CA PHE A 285 1.91 -7.40 20.72
C PHE A 285 1.62 -8.56 19.80
N GLU A 286 0.77 -8.33 18.78
CA GLU A 286 0.39 -9.29 17.78
C GLU A 286 1.25 -9.14 16.53
N ILE A 287 1.83 -10.23 16.06
CA ILE A 287 2.76 -10.27 14.93
C ILE A 287 2.22 -11.28 13.92
N LEU A 288 2.05 -10.86 12.69
CA LEU A 288 1.57 -11.73 11.60
C LEU A 288 2.53 -12.91 11.37
N GLU A 289 1.98 -14.09 11.15
CA GLU A 289 2.74 -15.31 10.86
C GLU A 289 3.75 -15.10 9.72
N ASP A 290 3.30 -14.62 8.56
CA ASP A 290 4.12 -14.43 7.36
C ASP A 290 5.25 -13.39 7.53
N GLU A 291 5.06 -12.40 8.37
CA GLU A 291 6.05 -11.36 8.66
C GLU A 291 7.11 -11.81 9.67
N SER A 292 6.75 -12.75 10.56
CA SER A 292 7.59 -13.25 11.65
C SER A 292 8.85 -13.95 11.17
N PHE A 293 8.87 -14.47 9.95
CA PHE A 293 9.91 -15.40 9.48
C PHE A 293 10.90 -14.82 8.49
N LYS A 294 10.73 -13.57 8.03
CA LYS A 294 11.62 -12.95 7.03
C LYS A 294 12.97 -12.53 7.61
N ASP A 295 12.99 -12.02 8.84
CA ASP A 295 14.22 -11.69 9.57
C ASP A 295 14.06 -12.02 11.08
N ILE A 296 14.21 -13.29 11.40
CA ILE A 296 13.98 -13.79 12.75
C ILE A 296 14.96 -13.20 13.78
N SER A 297 16.15 -12.80 13.36
CA SER A 297 17.17 -12.25 14.28
C SER A 297 16.79 -10.85 14.77
N MET A 298 16.27 -10.01 13.88
CA MET A 298 15.76 -8.68 14.24
C MET A 298 14.52 -8.79 15.11
N LEU A 299 13.59 -9.69 14.75
CA LEU A 299 12.41 -9.96 15.56
C LEU A 299 12.80 -10.42 16.97
N GLN A 300 13.69 -11.39 17.12
CA GLN A 300 14.15 -11.87 18.42
C GLN A 300 14.76 -10.75 19.26
N SER A 301 15.61 -9.91 18.65
CA SER A 301 16.21 -8.75 19.34
C SER A 301 15.14 -7.76 19.83
N PHE A 302 14.08 -7.54 19.06
CA PHE A 302 12.96 -6.71 19.49
C PHE A 302 12.18 -7.36 20.63
N LEU A 303 11.83 -8.65 20.50
CA LEU A 303 11.09 -9.41 21.53
C LEU A 303 11.81 -9.45 22.86
N GLU A 304 13.13 -9.66 22.86
CA GLU A 304 13.95 -9.61 24.07
C GLU A 304 13.86 -8.26 24.80
N LYS A 305 13.76 -7.16 24.04
CA LYS A 305 13.62 -5.82 24.62
C LYS A 305 12.25 -5.61 25.24
N VAL A 306 11.16 -5.94 24.51
CA VAL A 306 9.80 -5.68 25.02
C VAL A 306 9.41 -6.60 26.15
N ARG A 307 9.91 -7.84 26.19
CA ARG A 307 9.71 -8.78 27.29
C ARG A 307 10.30 -8.32 28.63
N LYS A 308 11.32 -7.47 28.62
CA LYS A 308 11.84 -6.85 29.84
C LYS A 308 10.81 -5.99 30.56
N PHE A 309 9.81 -5.50 29.80
CA PHE A 309 8.67 -4.76 30.33
C PHE A 309 7.44 -5.65 30.61
N LYS A 310 7.58 -6.98 30.52
CA LYS A 310 6.53 -7.99 30.71
C LYS A 310 5.43 -7.95 29.64
N VAL A 311 5.67 -7.32 28.49
CA VAL A 311 4.75 -7.37 27.33
C VAL A 311 4.68 -8.79 26.82
N ARG A 312 3.46 -9.27 26.56
CA ARG A 312 3.18 -10.59 26.01
C ARG A 312 3.14 -10.54 24.48
N ILE A 313 3.31 -11.68 23.84
CA ILE A 313 3.40 -11.80 22.39
C ILE A 313 2.33 -12.75 21.89
N ALA A 314 1.64 -12.37 20.81
CA ALA A 314 0.73 -13.20 20.05
C ALA A 314 1.26 -13.39 18.63
N ILE A 315 1.09 -14.58 18.08
CA ILE A 315 1.20 -14.82 16.63
C ILE A 315 -0.20 -14.74 16.04
N ASP A 316 -0.37 -13.91 15.04
CA ASP A 316 -1.64 -13.64 14.39
C ASP A 316 -1.78 -14.33 13.02
N ASP A 317 -3.03 -14.57 12.58
CA ASP A 317 -3.41 -15.23 11.32
C ASP A 317 -2.75 -16.61 11.13
N PHE A 318 -2.60 -17.38 12.23
CA PHE A 318 -1.85 -18.62 12.21
C PHE A 318 -2.59 -19.76 11.48
N GLY A 319 -1.86 -20.43 10.57
CA GLY A 319 -2.26 -21.65 9.89
C GLY A 319 -2.58 -21.52 8.41
N ILE A 320 -2.49 -20.33 7.79
CA ILE A 320 -2.61 -20.17 6.34
C ILE A 320 -1.23 -20.20 5.66
N GLY A 321 -0.18 -19.78 6.38
CA GLY A 321 1.19 -19.70 5.86
C GLY A 321 1.96 -21.02 5.88
N TYR A 322 3.17 -20.98 5.36
CA TYR A 322 4.14 -22.10 5.46
C TYR A 322 4.92 -21.99 6.78
N SER A 323 4.25 -22.23 7.90
CA SER A 323 4.85 -22.08 9.23
C SER A 323 6.06 -22.99 9.44
N ASN A 324 7.18 -22.40 9.81
CA ASN A 324 8.29 -23.14 10.35
C ASN A 324 8.13 -23.28 11.88
N PHE A 325 7.73 -24.46 12.37
CA PHE A 325 7.55 -24.75 13.79
C PHE A 325 8.77 -24.36 14.66
N ILE A 326 9.98 -24.43 14.10
CA ILE A 326 11.20 -24.03 14.82
C ILE A 326 11.18 -22.53 15.10
N SER A 327 10.77 -21.72 14.11
CA SER A 327 10.70 -20.27 14.27
C SER A 327 9.65 -19.87 15.31
N ILE A 328 8.49 -20.53 15.33
CA ILE A 328 7.46 -20.28 16.34
C ILE A 328 7.98 -20.62 17.74
N ALA A 329 8.63 -21.77 17.89
CA ALA A 329 9.24 -22.15 19.16
C ALA A 329 10.31 -21.16 19.62
N GLN A 330 11.06 -20.55 18.70
CA GLN A 330 12.06 -19.51 19.00
C GLN A 330 11.42 -18.18 19.41
N ILE A 331 10.24 -17.85 18.87
CA ILE A 331 9.46 -16.67 19.28
C ILE A 331 8.88 -16.89 20.68
N ALA A 332 8.52 -18.13 21.04
CA ALA A 332 7.88 -18.53 22.29
C ALA A 332 6.67 -17.61 22.62
N PRO A 333 5.61 -17.63 21.78
CA PRO A 333 4.46 -16.74 21.93
C PRO A 333 3.63 -17.11 23.16
N ASP A 334 3.00 -16.12 23.78
CA ASP A 334 2.02 -16.30 24.86
C ASP A 334 0.63 -16.66 24.29
N PHE A 335 0.36 -16.27 23.05
CA PHE A 335 -0.90 -16.54 22.36
C PHE A 335 -0.67 -16.94 20.90
N ILE A 336 -1.54 -17.81 20.40
CA ILE A 336 -1.65 -18.16 18.96
C ILE A 336 -3.10 -17.89 18.56
N LYS A 337 -3.30 -16.97 17.61
CA LYS A 337 -4.61 -16.65 17.04
C LYS A 337 -4.79 -17.46 15.75
N ILE A 338 -5.84 -18.28 15.73
CA ILE A 338 -6.16 -19.13 14.57
C ILE A 338 -6.90 -18.29 13.54
N ASP A 339 -6.39 -18.26 12.31
CA ASP A 339 -7.00 -17.52 11.20
C ASP A 339 -8.47 -17.86 10.98
N GLY A 340 -9.25 -16.83 10.67
CA GLY A 340 -10.68 -16.95 10.45
C GLY A 340 -11.08 -17.86 9.28
N GLY A 341 -10.22 -18.06 8.28
CA GLY A 341 -10.45 -18.98 7.17
C GLY A 341 -10.48 -20.43 7.64
N ILE A 342 -9.70 -20.75 8.67
CA ILE A 342 -9.75 -22.08 9.32
C ILE A 342 -11.01 -22.19 10.15
N VAL A 343 -11.24 -21.26 11.08
CA VAL A 343 -12.35 -21.27 12.04
C VAL A 343 -13.70 -21.35 11.35
N ARG A 344 -13.95 -20.57 10.31
CA ARG A 344 -15.21 -20.58 9.55
C ARG A 344 -15.49 -21.90 8.83
N ASN A 345 -14.47 -22.70 8.54
CA ASN A 345 -14.61 -23.95 7.77
C ASN A 345 -14.51 -25.23 8.61
N ILE A 346 -14.23 -25.15 9.91
CA ILE A 346 -14.08 -26.34 10.78
C ILE A 346 -15.33 -27.24 10.79
N LYS A 347 -16.52 -26.66 10.64
CA LYS A 347 -17.77 -27.40 10.60
C LYS A 347 -18.02 -28.11 9.26
N LYS A 348 -17.51 -27.52 8.17
CA LYS A 348 -17.80 -27.97 6.79
C LYS A 348 -16.79 -29.00 6.29
N ASP A 349 -15.54 -28.91 6.73
CA ASP A 349 -14.47 -29.73 6.16
C ASP A 349 -13.55 -30.32 7.25
N VAL A 350 -13.35 -31.66 7.12
CA VAL A 350 -12.45 -32.42 8.00
C VAL A 350 -11.01 -31.96 7.98
N ILE A 351 -10.55 -31.42 6.85
CA ILE A 351 -9.16 -30.93 6.72
C ILE A 351 -8.94 -29.76 7.66
N TYR A 352 -9.84 -28.78 7.68
CA TYR A 352 -9.75 -27.62 8.58
C TYR A 352 -9.83 -28.03 10.07
N ARG A 353 -10.63 -29.03 10.41
CA ARG A 353 -10.65 -29.59 11.77
C ARG A 353 -9.30 -30.19 12.17
N LYS A 354 -8.68 -30.95 11.29
CA LYS A 354 -7.35 -31.51 11.54
C LYS A 354 -6.27 -30.44 11.67
N VAL A 355 -6.34 -29.37 10.87
CA VAL A 355 -5.44 -28.23 10.99
C VAL A 355 -5.62 -27.57 12.35
N LEU A 356 -6.85 -27.29 12.76
CA LEU A 356 -7.17 -26.70 14.06
C LEU A 356 -6.66 -27.60 15.22
N GLU A 357 -6.89 -28.91 15.18
CA GLU A 357 -6.37 -29.87 16.17
C GLU A 357 -4.84 -29.81 16.30
N ASN A 358 -4.14 -29.71 15.17
CA ASN A 358 -2.68 -29.58 15.18
C ASN A 358 -2.23 -28.23 15.77
N ILE A 359 -2.94 -27.14 15.50
CA ILE A 359 -2.64 -25.82 16.10
C ILE A 359 -2.86 -25.85 17.60
N VAL A 360 -3.96 -26.42 18.08
CA VAL A 360 -4.24 -26.59 19.51
C VAL A 360 -3.17 -27.46 20.18
N PHE A 361 -2.76 -28.55 19.53
CA PHE A 361 -1.65 -29.38 20.03
C PHE A 361 -0.34 -28.60 20.13
N LEU A 362 0.02 -27.84 19.10
CA LEU A 362 1.21 -26.99 19.11
C LEU A 362 1.17 -25.97 20.26
N GLY A 363 0.03 -25.29 20.45
CA GLY A 363 -0.15 -24.35 21.56
C GLY A 363 0.13 -24.98 22.91
N LYS A 364 -0.36 -26.20 23.15
CA LYS A 364 -0.08 -26.97 24.36
C LYS A 364 1.43 -27.26 24.53
N GLN A 365 2.13 -27.61 23.46
CA GLN A 365 3.58 -27.87 23.52
C GLN A 365 4.40 -26.61 23.84
N LEU A 366 3.90 -25.45 23.42
CA LEU A 366 4.57 -24.15 23.61
C LEU A 366 4.10 -23.40 24.88
N ASP A 367 3.15 -23.96 25.63
CA ASP A 367 2.45 -23.28 26.74
C ASP A 367 1.78 -21.96 26.31
N ALA A 368 1.32 -21.92 25.05
CA ALA A 368 0.66 -20.78 24.46
C ALA A 368 -0.87 -20.94 24.51
N LYS A 369 -1.59 -19.87 24.82
CA LYS A 369 -3.05 -19.87 24.82
C LYS A 369 -3.56 -19.65 23.41
N ILE A 370 -4.63 -20.37 23.05
CA ILE A 370 -5.22 -20.34 21.72
C ILE A 370 -6.42 -19.38 21.69
N VAL A 371 -6.50 -18.56 20.63
CA VAL A 371 -7.62 -17.67 20.30
C VAL A 371 -8.20 -18.11 18.96
N ALA A 372 -9.50 -18.37 18.90
CA ALA A 372 -10.21 -18.60 17.63
C ALA A 372 -10.76 -17.27 17.12
N GLU A 373 -10.39 -16.91 15.90
CA GLU A 373 -10.85 -15.68 15.28
C GLU A 373 -12.08 -15.87 14.38
N TYR A 374 -12.76 -14.77 14.02
CA TYR A 374 -13.93 -14.76 13.14
C TYR A 374 -15.04 -15.72 13.56
N VAL A 375 -15.28 -15.84 14.85
CA VAL A 375 -16.48 -16.54 15.36
C VAL A 375 -17.70 -15.66 15.08
N GLU A 376 -18.43 -15.99 14.02
CA GLU A 376 -19.49 -15.14 13.48
C GLU A 376 -20.88 -15.51 14.03
N ASP A 377 -21.05 -16.77 14.48
CA ASP A 377 -22.34 -17.28 15.00
C ASP A 377 -22.15 -18.33 16.10
N GLU A 378 -23.26 -18.67 16.75
CA GLU A 378 -23.33 -19.67 17.82
C GLU A 378 -22.86 -21.05 17.36
N THR A 379 -23.14 -21.43 16.12
CA THR A 379 -22.80 -22.77 15.64
C THR A 379 -21.30 -22.96 15.43
N ILE A 380 -20.58 -21.91 15.11
CA ILE A 380 -19.10 -21.90 15.07
C ILE A 380 -18.55 -21.95 16.49
N GLN A 381 -19.13 -21.21 17.44
CA GLN A 381 -18.69 -21.22 18.83
C GLN A 381 -18.89 -22.59 19.48
N GLU A 382 -20.03 -23.26 19.26
CA GLU A 382 -20.27 -24.63 19.73
C GLU A 382 -19.22 -25.62 19.20
N GLU A 383 -18.74 -25.41 17.96
CA GLU A 383 -17.69 -26.24 17.39
C GLU A 383 -16.33 -25.94 18.03
N VAL A 384 -16.00 -24.65 18.21
CA VAL A 384 -14.77 -24.19 18.89
C VAL A 384 -14.68 -24.74 20.31
N GLU A 385 -15.80 -24.78 21.05
CA GLU A 385 -15.85 -25.27 22.45
C GLU A 385 -15.56 -26.78 22.59
N LYS A 386 -15.58 -27.53 21.49
CA LYS A 386 -15.20 -28.98 21.52
C LYS A 386 -13.68 -29.19 21.63
N TYR A 387 -12.91 -28.12 21.44
CA TYR A 387 -11.44 -28.12 21.50
C TYR A 387 -10.98 -27.29 22.69
N ASP A 388 -9.74 -27.53 23.15
CA ASP A 388 -9.14 -26.75 24.25
C ASP A 388 -8.68 -25.37 23.74
N ILE A 389 -9.64 -24.57 23.24
CA ILE A 389 -9.43 -23.20 22.78
C ILE A 389 -9.83 -22.24 23.90
N HIS A 390 -8.88 -21.43 24.35
CA HIS A 390 -9.03 -20.58 25.52
C HIS A 390 -9.94 -19.38 25.26
N TYR A 391 -9.83 -18.79 24.09
CA TYR A 391 -10.51 -17.53 23.75
C TYR A 391 -11.17 -17.60 22.40
N SER A 392 -12.25 -16.82 22.24
CA SER A 392 -12.94 -16.64 20.96
C SER A 392 -13.10 -15.14 20.66
N GLN A 393 -12.94 -14.77 19.42
CA GLN A 393 -13.13 -13.42 18.91
C GLN A 393 -13.96 -13.42 17.64
N GLY A 394 -14.94 -12.54 17.55
CA GLY A 394 -15.79 -12.44 16.36
C GLY A 394 -17.06 -11.64 16.63
N TYR A 395 -17.80 -11.40 15.55
CA TYR A 395 -19.03 -10.60 15.60
C TYR A 395 -20.17 -11.28 16.38
N TYR A 396 -20.06 -12.56 16.64
CA TYR A 396 -20.97 -13.25 17.56
C TYR A 396 -20.91 -12.67 18.97
N PHE A 397 -19.74 -12.28 19.45
CA PHE A 397 -19.55 -11.71 20.79
C PHE A 397 -19.58 -10.18 20.81
N ALA A 398 -18.76 -9.55 19.96
CA ALA A 398 -18.64 -8.09 19.93
C ALA A 398 -18.15 -7.58 18.58
N ARG A 399 -18.65 -6.43 18.20
CA ARG A 399 -18.07 -5.61 17.12
C ARG A 399 -17.05 -4.63 17.71
N PRO A 400 -16.06 -4.18 16.93
CA PRO A 400 -15.14 -3.14 17.37
C PRO A 400 -15.90 -1.86 17.75
N VAL A 401 -15.60 -1.30 18.92
CA VAL A 401 -16.20 -0.08 19.45
C VAL A 401 -15.14 0.92 19.90
N PRO A 402 -15.42 2.24 19.93
CA PRO A 402 -14.51 3.22 20.51
C PRO A 402 -14.32 3.00 22.01
N PHE A 403 -13.23 3.55 22.58
CA PHE A 403 -12.81 3.31 23.96
C PHE A 403 -13.92 3.66 24.99
N GLU A 404 -14.68 4.70 24.76
CA GLU A 404 -15.75 5.18 25.64
C GLU A 404 -16.93 4.20 25.76
N MET A 405 -17.04 3.25 24.81
CA MET A 405 -18.07 2.20 24.80
C MET A 405 -17.61 0.89 25.44
N ILE A 406 -16.37 0.82 25.91
CA ILE A 406 -15.89 -0.36 26.64
C ILE A 406 -16.60 -0.44 28.00
N ASN A 407 -17.20 -1.59 28.28
CA ASN A 407 -17.88 -1.81 29.58
C ASN A 407 -16.85 -2.25 30.64
N PHE A 408 -16.37 -1.33 31.45
CA PHE A 408 -15.42 -1.57 32.53
C PHE A 408 -16.05 -2.30 33.75
N GLU A 409 -17.38 -2.30 33.90
CA GLU A 409 -18.06 -2.89 35.07
C GLU A 409 -18.04 -4.43 35.04
N SER A 410 -17.99 -5.04 33.88
CA SER A 410 -17.94 -6.50 33.77
C SER A 410 -16.65 -7.13 34.35
N PHE A 411 -15.62 -6.32 34.58
CA PHE A 411 -14.30 -6.77 35.10
C PHE A 411 -14.18 -6.56 36.63
N SER A 412 -15.05 -5.81 37.26
CA SER A 412 -14.95 -5.49 38.69
C SER A 412 -15.44 -6.58 39.65
N CYS A 413 -16.03 -7.66 39.15
CA CYS A 413 -16.56 -8.76 39.99
C CYS A 413 -15.50 -9.78 40.43
N SER A 414 -14.28 -9.77 39.91
CA SER A 414 -13.23 -10.79 40.22
C SER A 414 -12.17 -10.35 41.25
N VAL A 415 -12.32 -9.19 41.90
CA VAL A 415 -11.37 -8.69 42.92
C VAL A 415 -12.02 -8.56 44.29
N LYS A 416 -13.04 -9.36 44.61
CA LYS A 416 -13.56 -9.50 46.00
C LYS A 416 -13.83 -10.98 46.31
N SER A 417 -12.78 -11.71 46.70
CA SER A 417 -12.80 -12.72 47.77
C SER A 417 -11.41 -13.29 47.95
#